data_c884c0c5c455d71ad6754b3a7902fca1
#
_entry.id   c884c0c5c455d71ad6754b3a7902fca1
#
_cell.length_a   1.000
_cell.length_b   1.000
_cell.length_c   1.000
_cell.angle_alpha   90.00
_cell.angle_beta   90.00
_cell.angle_gamma   90.00
#
_symmetry.space_group_name_H-M   'P 1'
#
loop_
_entity.id
_entity.type
_entity.pdbx_description
1 polymer ?
#
loop_
_entity_poly.entity_id
_entity_poly.type
_entity_poly.pdbx_seq_one_letter_code
_entity_poly.pdbx_strand_id
1 'polypeptide(L)'
;PSDILLRMIGWVDVKLNRPVRGERALAVRGALAAFVLIALSASTGWLIHILCVQAPLLWAFEFILIVSLVDLRRPWLKATELAAALERDGLVGGRAKLPALSSRDPAHVDVHEIARLGVEALATRFSSGLVGPAISYIAFGLAGLLGYQAVVLLSERAPSPHPFFAFSNRLAAIIEWPASNIAALVLIAASTTMRAASPRAALGRFIHSCGGAKGGRNIAVVSAMAGALDLALEGPRRYVSGVIRRPWV
;
A
#
# COMPACT_ATOMS: atom_id res chain seq x y z
N PRO A 1 10.36 8.46 -10.63
CA PRO A 1 11.13 8.49 -9.37
C PRO A 1 11.06 7.15 -8.65
N SER A 2 9.91 6.49 -8.61
CA SER A 2 9.73 5.15 -7.99
C SER A 2 10.67 4.09 -8.55
N ASP A 3 11.00 4.14 -9.85
CA ASP A 3 11.86 3.15 -10.50
C ASP A 3 13.31 3.21 -10.02
N ILE A 4 13.80 4.40 -9.68
CA ILE A 4 15.16 4.57 -9.12
C ILE A 4 15.22 3.93 -7.73
N LEU A 5 14.25 4.23 -6.87
CA LEU A 5 14.13 3.62 -5.55
C LEU A 5 13.99 2.10 -5.65
N LEU A 6 13.19 1.59 -6.58
CA LEU A 6 13.03 0.16 -6.82
C LEU A 6 14.34 -0.52 -7.25
N ARG A 7 15.17 0.11 -8.08
CA ARG A 7 16.49 -0.40 -8.46
C ARG A 7 17.46 -0.41 -7.28
N MET A 8 17.48 0.66 -6.47
CA MET A 8 18.31 0.73 -5.27
C MET A 8 17.92 -0.34 -4.25
N ILE A 9 16.63 -0.52 -3.99
CA ILE A 9 16.12 -1.57 -3.11
C ILE A 9 16.51 -2.96 -3.63
N GLY A 10 16.37 -3.20 -4.95
CA GLY A 10 16.78 -4.46 -5.57
C GLY A 10 18.28 -4.75 -5.43
N TRP A 11 19.13 -3.76 -5.59
CA TRP A 11 20.58 -3.89 -5.42
C TRP A 11 20.95 -4.20 -3.95
N VAL A 12 20.32 -3.52 -3.01
CA VAL A 12 20.50 -3.75 -1.57
C VAL A 12 20.04 -5.15 -1.17
N ASP A 13 18.89 -5.60 -1.68
CA ASP A 13 18.34 -6.93 -1.43
C ASP A 13 19.31 -8.02 -1.88
N VAL A 14 19.77 -7.98 -3.14
CA VAL A 14 20.72 -8.97 -3.70
C VAL A 14 22.05 -9.00 -2.93
N LYS A 15 22.53 -7.84 -2.45
CA LYS A 15 23.85 -7.73 -1.81
C LYS A 15 23.83 -8.06 -0.32
N LEU A 16 22.77 -7.72 0.40
CA LEU A 16 22.69 -7.82 1.86
C LEU A 16 21.81 -8.97 2.36
N ASN A 17 20.86 -9.44 1.56
CA ASN A 17 19.97 -10.53 1.90
C ASN A 17 20.60 -11.91 1.63
N ARG A 18 21.67 -12.24 2.38
CA ARG A 18 22.36 -13.54 2.29
C ARG A 18 21.99 -14.40 3.49
N PRO A 19 21.34 -15.57 3.30
CA PRO A 19 20.80 -16.43 4.37
C PRO A 19 21.86 -17.09 5.28
N VAL A 20 23.15 -17.06 4.88
CA VAL A 20 24.25 -17.82 5.51
C VAL A 20 24.57 -17.43 6.98
N ARG A 21 24.03 -16.33 7.52
CA ARG A 21 24.47 -15.76 8.81
C ARG A 21 23.41 -15.68 9.92
N GLY A 22 22.35 -16.46 9.84
CA GLY A 22 21.29 -16.53 10.87
C GLY A 22 20.27 -15.39 10.84
N GLU A 23 19.06 -15.64 11.36
CA GLU A 23 17.88 -14.75 11.26
C GLU A 23 18.09 -13.39 11.95
N ARG A 24 18.78 -13.36 13.11
CA ARG A 24 19.04 -12.11 13.85
C ARG A 24 19.96 -11.17 13.08
N ALA A 25 21.03 -11.70 12.47
CA ALA A 25 21.95 -10.92 11.66
C ALA A 25 21.27 -10.36 10.40
N LEU A 26 20.37 -11.14 9.79
CA LEU A 26 19.52 -10.68 8.68
C LEU A 26 18.59 -9.55 9.08
N ALA A 27 17.92 -9.66 10.23
CA ALA A 27 17.02 -8.61 10.74
C ALA A 27 17.76 -7.29 11.00
N VAL A 28 18.94 -7.34 11.64
CA VAL A 28 19.75 -6.15 11.91
C VAL A 28 20.23 -5.49 10.63
N ARG A 29 20.71 -6.27 9.66
CA ARG A 29 21.15 -5.75 8.34
C ARG A 29 19.98 -5.14 7.56
N GLY A 30 18.82 -5.80 7.59
CA GLY A 30 17.62 -5.29 6.98
C GLY A 30 17.16 -3.98 7.61
N ALA A 31 17.23 -3.86 8.94
CA ALA A 31 16.92 -2.64 9.67
C ALA A 31 17.89 -1.50 9.30
N LEU A 32 19.19 -1.76 9.27
CA LEU A 32 20.20 -0.78 8.88
C LEU A 32 20.02 -0.35 7.41
N ALA A 33 19.82 -1.29 6.50
CA ALA A 33 19.57 -0.99 5.10
C ALA A 33 18.32 -0.15 4.89
N ALA A 34 17.21 -0.49 5.58
CA ALA A 34 15.98 0.27 5.55
C ALA A 34 16.19 1.68 6.10
N PHE A 35 16.86 1.81 7.25
CA PHE A 35 17.17 3.12 7.84
C PHE A 35 17.98 4.00 6.89
N VAL A 36 19.04 3.47 6.28
CA VAL A 36 19.88 4.22 5.32
C VAL A 36 19.07 4.65 4.09
N LEU A 37 18.25 3.77 3.53
CA LEU A 37 17.43 4.10 2.36
C LEU A 37 16.36 5.16 2.68
N ILE A 38 15.72 5.07 3.84
CA ILE A 38 14.72 6.04 4.29
C ILE A 38 15.39 7.38 4.56
N ALA A 39 16.52 7.39 5.28
CA ALA A 39 17.28 8.60 5.57
C ALA A 39 17.77 9.28 4.29
N LEU A 40 18.30 8.52 3.33
CA LEU A 40 18.74 9.04 2.04
C LEU A 40 17.57 9.65 1.25
N SER A 41 16.40 8.97 1.23
CA SER A 41 15.21 9.46 0.55
C SER A 41 14.68 10.76 1.20
N ALA A 42 14.62 10.79 2.53
CA ALA A 42 14.19 11.97 3.28
C ALA A 42 15.17 13.15 3.10
N SER A 43 16.49 12.89 3.16
CA SER A 43 17.52 13.91 2.93
C SER A 43 17.46 14.48 1.51
N THR A 44 17.20 13.63 0.52
CA THR A 44 17.00 14.08 -0.88
C THR A 44 15.77 15.00 -0.97
N GLY A 45 14.65 14.62 -0.32
CA GLY A 45 13.46 15.47 -0.28
C GLY A 45 13.70 16.80 0.41
N TRP A 46 14.41 16.78 1.51
CA TRP A 46 14.77 17.99 2.25
C TRP A 46 15.68 18.93 1.41
N LEU A 47 16.69 18.36 0.74
CA LEU A 47 17.58 19.12 -0.14
C LEU A 47 16.81 19.77 -1.31
N ILE A 48 15.92 19.00 -1.97
CA ILE A 48 15.08 19.52 -3.05
C ILE A 48 14.20 20.67 -2.52
N HIS A 49 13.59 20.49 -1.36
CA HIS A 49 12.75 21.52 -0.74
C HIS A 49 13.52 22.83 -0.50
N ILE A 50 14.73 22.75 0.08
CA ILE A 50 15.58 23.95 0.30
C ILE A 50 15.89 24.64 -1.02
N LEU A 51 16.24 23.89 -2.08
CA LEU A 51 16.52 24.45 -3.40
C LEU A 51 15.27 25.12 -3.99
N CYS A 52 14.09 24.53 -3.81
CA CYS A 52 12.82 25.09 -4.28
C CYS A 52 12.44 26.39 -3.56
N VAL A 53 12.73 26.50 -2.25
CA VAL A 53 12.47 27.73 -1.47
C VAL A 53 13.35 28.90 -1.91
N GLN A 54 14.59 28.62 -2.35
CA GLN A 54 15.54 29.67 -2.77
C GLN A 54 15.25 30.25 -4.16
N ALA A 55 14.49 29.56 -5.01
CA ALA A 55 14.20 29.98 -6.37
C ALA A 55 12.70 29.96 -6.66
N PRO A 56 12.06 31.13 -6.86
CA PRO A 56 10.59 31.23 -6.95
C PRO A 56 9.95 30.48 -8.11
N LEU A 57 10.71 30.10 -9.14
CA LEU A 57 10.23 29.26 -10.26
C LEU A 57 10.25 27.76 -9.95
N LEU A 58 10.96 27.31 -8.92
CA LEU A 58 11.11 25.90 -8.61
C LEU A 58 9.92 25.31 -7.79
N TRP A 59 8.99 26.13 -7.31
CA TRP A 59 7.75 25.62 -6.69
C TRP A 59 6.93 24.76 -7.65
N ALA A 60 6.94 25.09 -8.95
CA ALA A 60 6.26 24.29 -9.96
C ALA A 60 6.90 22.91 -10.11
N PHE A 61 8.22 22.79 -9.96
CA PHE A 61 8.93 21.52 -9.97
C PHE A 61 8.56 20.67 -8.74
N GLU A 62 8.51 21.28 -7.55
CA GLU A 62 8.06 20.59 -6.33
C GLU A 62 6.63 20.06 -6.50
N PHE A 63 5.72 20.88 -7.05
CA PHE A 63 4.34 20.48 -7.32
C PHE A 63 4.25 19.31 -8.31
N ILE A 64 4.98 19.36 -9.43
CA ILE A 64 5.05 18.26 -10.40
C ILE A 64 5.57 16.97 -9.72
N LEU A 65 6.54 17.09 -8.84
CA LEU A 65 7.13 15.98 -8.11
C LEU A 65 6.12 15.35 -7.17
N ILE A 66 5.35 16.16 -6.42
CA ILE A 66 4.27 15.69 -5.54
C ILE A 66 3.22 14.94 -6.35
N VAL A 67 2.72 15.54 -7.44
CA VAL A 67 1.71 14.91 -8.30
C VAL A 67 2.23 13.60 -8.91
N SER A 68 3.51 13.55 -9.27
CA SER A 68 4.15 12.34 -9.83
C SER A 68 4.33 11.21 -8.81
N LEU A 69 4.43 11.55 -7.52
CA LEU A 69 4.59 10.58 -6.42
C LEU A 69 3.25 10.07 -5.90
N VAL A 70 2.16 10.81 -6.12
CA VAL A 70 0.79 10.37 -5.82
C VAL A 70 0.30 9.47 -6.95
N ASP A 71 0.34 8.16 -6.76
CA ASP A 71 0.00 7.18 -7.80
C ASP A 71 -1.38 6.54 -7.54
N LEU A 72 -2.43 7.21 -7.97
CA LEU A 72 -3.80 6.67 -7.96
C LEU A 72 -4.24 6.17 -9.35
N ARG A 73 -3.68 6.75 -10.41
CA ARG A 73 -4.11 6.47 -11.78
C ARG A 73 -3.76 5.04 -12.21
N ARG A 74 -2.56 4.57 -11.89
CA ARG A 74 -2.12 3.22 -12.29
C ARG A 74 -2.93 2.10 -11.62
N PRO A 75 -3.18 2.12 -10.30
CA PRO A 75 -4.06 1.13 -9.66
C PRO A 75 -5.49 1.15 -10.22
N TRP A 76 -6.03 2.35 -10.48
CA TRP A 76 -7.34 2.49 -11.10
C TRP A 76 -7.41 1.86 -12.49
N LEU A 77 -6.46 2.17 -13.37
CA LEU A 77 -6.40 1.59 -14.72
C LEU A 77 -6.27 0.06 -14.68
N LYS A 78 -5.42 -0.47 -13.80
CA LYS A 78 -5.26 -1.91 -13.63
C LYS A 78 -6.54 -2.59 -13.12
N ALA A 79 -7.27 -1.94 -12.22
CA ALA A 79 -8.53 -2.46 -11.72
C ALA A 79 -9.63 -2.43 -12.78
N THR A 80 -9.71 -1.38 -13.59
CA THR A 80 -10.64 -1.31 -14.73
C THR A 80 -10.29 -2.32 -15.82
N GLU A 81 -9.01 -2.53 -16.10
CA GLU A 81 -8.55 -3.60 -17.01
C GLU A 81 -8.90 -5.00 -16.46
N LEU A 82 -8.76 -5.22 -15.15
CA LEU A 82 -9.15 -6.47 -14.50
C LEU A 82 -10.66 -6.71 -14.64
N ALA A 83 -11.48 -5.71 -14.36
CA ALA A 83 -12.93 -5.80 -14.49
C ALA A 83 -13.34 -6.09 -15.94
N ALA A 84 -12.79 -5.37 -16.91
CA ALA A 84 -13.06 -5.58 -18.32
C ALA A 84 -12.58 -6.96 -18.83
N ALA A 85 -11.48 -7.48 -18.33
CA ALA A 85 -11.01 -8.83 -18.65
C ALA A 85 -11.91 -9.91 -18.03
N LEU A 86 -12.42 -9.66 -16.81
CA LEU A 86 -13.33 -10.55 -16.12
C LEU A 86 -14.70 -10.63 -16.85
N GLU A 87 -15.19 -9.52 -17.39
CA GLU A 87 -16.43 -9.45 -18.18
C GLU A 87 -16.29 -10.11 -19.54
N ARG A 88 -15.17 -9.93 -20.24
CA ARG A 88 -14.96 -10.45 -21.59
C ARG A 88 -14.57 -11.93 -21.62
N ASP A 89 -13.58 -12.29 -20.80
CA ASP A 89 -12.88 -13.59 -20.86
C ASP A 89 -13.13 -14.44 -19.61
N GLY A 90 -14.01 -13.98 -18.71
CA GLY A 90 -14.36 -14.67 -17.47
C GLY A 90 -13.15 -14.94 -16.58
N LEU A 91 -13.13 -16.13 -15.98
CA LEU A 91 -12.11 -16.54 -15.03
C LEU A 91 -10.68 -16.52 -15.60
N VAL A 92 -10.53 -16.87 -16.88
CA VAL A 92 -9.20 -16.92 -17.54
C VAL A 92 -8.61 -15.52 -17.67
N GLY A 93 -9.39 -14.57 -18.15
CA GLY A 93 -8.97 -13.17 -18.26
C GLY A 93 -8.68 -12.53 -16.90
N GLY A 94 -9.54 -12.79 -15.92
CA GLY A 94 -9.35 -12.32 -14.57
C GLY A 94 -8.05 -12.83 -13.93
N ARG A 95 -7.76 -14.13 -14.04
CA ARG A 95 -6.51 -14.74 -13.55
C ARG A 95 -5.27 -14.17 -14.23
N ALA A 96 -5.31 -13.89 -15.51
CA ALA A 96 -4.19 -13.31 -16.25
C ALA A 96 -3.85 -11.88 -15.79
N LYS A 97 -4.86 -11.07 -15.40
CA LYS A 97 -4.67 -9.68 -14.96
C LYS A 97 -4.45 -9.50 -13.46
N LEU A 98 -4.85 -10.47 -12.62
CA LEU A 98 -4.74 -10.42 -11.18
C LEU A 98 -3.32 -10.14 -10.64
N PRO A 99 -2.22 -10.70 -11.20
CA PRO A 99 -0.86 -10.45 -10.70
C PRO A 99 -0.42 -8.99 -10.77
N ALA A 100 -1.08 -8.17 -11.59
CA ALA A 100 -0.80 -6.74 -11.67
C ALA A 100 -1.31 -5.94 -10.45
N LEU A 101 -2.26 -6.50 -9.68
CA LEU A 101 -2.91 -5.86 -8.52
C LEU A 101 -2.64 -6.58 -7.21
N SER A 102 -2.47 -7.89 -7.24
CA SER A 102 -2.30 -8.72 -6.04
C SER A 102 -1.18 -9.74 -6.24
N SER A 103 -0.42 -10.00 -5.18
CA SER A 103 0.61 -11.05 -5.13
C SER A 103 0.06 -12.43 -4.80
N ARG A 104 -1.26 -12.62 -4.83
CA ARG A 104 -1.88 -13.94 -4.61
C ARG A 104 -1.67 -14.87 -5.79
N ASP A 105 -1.68 -16.18 -5.50
CA ASP A 105 -1.62 -17.20 -6.53
C ASP A 105 -2.91 -17.17 -7.38
N PRO A 106 -2.83 -16.84 -8.68
CA PRO A 106 -4.01 -16.76 -9.54
C PRO A 106 -4.62 -18.12 -9.86
N ALA A 107 -3.92 -19.24 -9.64
CA ALA A 107 -4.37 -20.56 -10.04
C ALA A 107 -5.60 -21.05 -9.25
N HIS A 108 -5.74 -20.60 -8.00
CA HIS A 108 -6.73 -21.14 -7.04
C HIS A 108 -7.86 -20.15 -6.70
N VAL A 109 -7.96 -19.01 -7.39
CA VAL A 109 -9.00 -17.99 -7.14
C VAL A 109 -10.18 -18.17 -8.09
N ASP A 110 -11.39 -17.92 -7.58
CA ASP A 110 -12.63 -17.87 -8.37
C ASP A 110 -12.94 -16.44 -8.85
N VAL A 111 -13.99 -16.30 -9.68
CA VAL A 111 -14.42 -15.01 -10.25
C VAL A 111 -14.76 -13.99 -9.15
N HIS A 112 -15.48 -14.44 -8.12
CA HIS A 112 -15.89 -13.57 -7.01
C HIS A 112 -14.71 -13.16 -6.13
N GLU A 113 -13.75 -14.06 -5.94
CA GLU A 113 -12.52 -13.75 -5.20
C GLU A 113 -11.66 -12.75 -5.98
N ILE A 114 -11.55 -12.88 -7.31
CA ILE A 114 -10.83 -11.91 -8.16
C ILE A 114 -11.45 -10.52 -8.05
N ALA A 115 -12.78 -10.40 -8.11
CA ALA A 115 -13.47 -9.12 -7.97
C ALA A 115 -13.22 -8.49 -6.59
N ARG A 116 -13.35 -9.28 -5.52
CA ARG A 116 -13.04 -8.83 -4.13
C ARG A 116 -11.60 -8.36 -3.98
N LEU A 117 -10.64 -9.07 -4.57
CA LEU A 117 -9.23 -8.68 -4.56
C LEU A 117 -8.98 -7.37 -5.29
N GLY A 118 -9.68 -7.10 -6.38
CA GLY A 118 -9.63 -5.82 -7.09
C GLY A 118 -10.10 -4.67 -6.21
N VAL A 119 -11.24 -4.82 -5.53
CA VAL A 119 -11.79 -3.82 -4.60
C VAL A 119 -10.85 -3.59 -3.41
N GLU A 120 -10.33 -4.67 -2.81
CA GLU A 120 -9.37 -4.61 -1.70
C GLU A 120 -8.08 -3.88 -2.10
N ALA A 121 -7.55 -4.18 -3.30
CA ALA A 121 -6.37 -3.53 -3.82
C ALA A 121 -6.59 -2.02 -4.02
N LEU A 122 -7.75 -1.61 -4.56
CA LEU A 122 -8.10 -0.20 -4.71
C LEU A 122 -8.21 0.52 -3.37
N ALA A 123 -8.90 -0.07 -2.39
CA ALA A 123 -9.02 0.51 -1.04
C ALA A 123 -7.64 0.69 -0.38
N THR A 124 -6.79 -0.33 -0.48
CA THR A 124 -5.42 -0.28 0.05
C THR A 124 -4.59 0.79 -0.65
N ARG A 125 -4.66 0.86 -1.99
CA ARG A 125 -3.93 1.87 -2.78
C ARG A 125 -4.45 3.29 -2.58
N PHE A 126 -5.72 3.47 -2.29
CA PHE A 126 -6.26 4.77 -1.88
C PHE A 126 -5.59 5.26 -0.59
N SER A 127 -5.45 4.40 0.40
CA SER A 127 -4.76 4.72 1.65
C SER A 127 -3.26 4.97 1.43
N SER A 128 -2.53 3.99 0.86
CA SER A 128 -1.07 4.04 0.75
C SER A 128 -0.55 4.92 -0.39
N GLY A 129 -1.33 5.11 -1.45
CA GLY A 129 -0.92 5.86 -2.66
C GLY A 129 -1.40 7.31 -2.70
N LEU A 130 -2.42 7.70 -1.92
CA LEU A 130 -2.92 9.07 -1.87
C LEU A 130 -2.86 9.64 -0.45
N VAL A 131 -3.60 9.04 0.49
CA VAL A 131 -3.81 9.62 1.82
C VAL A 131 -2.51 9.61 2.62
N GLY A 132 -1.75 8.52 2.60
CA GLY A 132 -0.47 8.42 3.30
C GLY A 132 0.59 9.41 2.80
N PRO A 133 0.85 9.49 1.49
CA PRO A 133 1.70 10.54 0.91
C PRO A 133 1.26 11.96 1.28
N ALA A 134 -0.06 12.26 1.19
CA ALA A 134 -0.59 13.57 1.51
C ALA A 134 -0.35 13.96 2.99
N ILE A 135 -0.64 13.06 3.92
CA ILE A 135 -0.39 13.29 5.36
C ILE A 135 1.11 13.49 5.61
N SER A 136 1.95 12.65 5.02
CA SER A 136 3.41 12.72 5.20
C SER A 136 3.97 14.02 4.64
N TYR A 137 3.42 14.52 3.53
CA TYR A 137 3.78 15.81 2.96
C TYR A 137 3.33 16.98 3.86
N ILE A 138 2.11 16.94 4.38
CA ILE A 138 1.58 17.98 5.29
C ILE A 138 2.42 18.05 6.58
N ALA A 139 2.85 16.89 7.10
CA ALA A 139 3.58 16.84 8.36
C ALA A 139 5.07 17.22 8.23
N PHE A 140 5.73 16.79 7.15
CA PHE A 140 7.20 16.88 7.00
C PHE A 140 7.66 17.36 5.62
N GLY A 141 6.76 17.93 4.82
CA GLY A 141 7.06 18.40 3.46
C GLY A 141 7.53 17.27 2.54
N LEU A 142 8.34 17.63 1.55
CA LEU A 142 8.87 16.70 0.54
C LEU A 142 9.75 15.60 1.14
N ALA A 143 10.44 15.89 2.25
CA ALA A 143 11.23 14.91 2.99
C ALA A 143 10.36 13.78 3.55
N GLY A 144 9.22 14.13 4.16
CA GLY A 144 8.23 13.17 4.66
C GLY A 144 7.62 12.33 3.54
N LEU A 145 7.28 12.98 2.41
CA LEU A 145 6.72 12.30 1.24
C LEU A 145 7.67 11.24 0.68
N LEU A 146 8.94 11.58 0.45
CA LEU A 146 9.93 10.64 -0.09
C LEU A 146 10.31 9.57 0.93
N GLY A 147 10.41 9.91 2.21
CA GLY A 147 10.62 8.95 3.29
C GLY A 147 9.48 7.94 3.39
N TYR A 148 8.23 8.40 3.32
CA TYR A 148 7.04 7.54 3.29
C TYR A 148 7.07 6.57 2.10
N GLN A 149 7.34 7.08 0.89
CA GLN A 149 7.44 6.25 -0.31
C GLN A 149 8.52 5.16 -0.18
N ALA A 150 9.67 5.50 0.40
CA ALA A 150 10.73 4.53 0.64
C ALA A 150 10.28 3.41 1.60
N VAL A 151 9.57 3.76 2.70
CA VAL A 151 9.04 2.78 3.65
C VAL A 151 8.03 1.84 2.99
N VAL A 152 7.07 2.39 2.24
CA VAL A 152 6.03 1.61 1.56
C VAL A 152 6.65 0.68 0.52
N LEU A 153 7.53 1.17 -0.35
CA LEU A 153 8.19 0.36 -1.38
C LEU A 153 9.05 -0.77 -0.79
N LEU A 154 9.78 -0.50 0.31
CA LEU A 154 10.53 -1.53 1.04
C LEU A 154 9.62 -2.62 1.60
N SER A 155 8.48 -2.23 2.16
CA SER A 155 7.53 -3.16 2.75
C SER A 155 6.75 -3.99 1.73
N GLU A 156 6.52 -3.45 0.53
CA GLU A 156 5.84 -4.16 -0.56
C GLU A 156 6.71 -5.22 -1.23
N ARG A 157 8.02 -5.07 -1.17
CA ARG A 157 8.98 -6.06 -1.70
C ARG A 157 9.09 -7.33 -0.86
N ALA A 158 8.66 -7.28 0.40
CA ALA A 158 8.73 -8.41 1.28
C ALA A 158 7.64 -9.44 0.97
N PRO A 159 7.94 -10.60 0.40
CA PRO A 159 7.05 -11.74 0.58
C PRO A 159 7.04 -12.11 2.06
N SER A 160 5.86 -12.40 2.56
CA SER A 160 5.53 -12.84 3.93
C SER A 160 6.65 -13.53 4.72
N PRO A 161 6.64 -13.53 6.02
CA PRO A 161 7.52 -12.91 7.01
C PRO A 161 9.00 -13.23 6.79
N HIS A 162 9.72 -12.36 6.07
CA HIS A 162 11.17 -12.49 5.92
C HIS A 162 11.88 -11.60 6.97
N PRO A 163 12.82 -12.13 7.78
CA PRO A 163 13.49 -11.39 8.85
C PRO A 163 14.14 -10.08 8.38
N PHE A 164 14.69 -10.04 7.18
CA PHE A 164 15.33 -8.88 6.57
C PHE A 164 14.38 -7.67 6.43
N PHE A 165 13.11 -7.91 6.13
CA PHE A 165 12.11 -6.84 5.96
C PHE A 165 11.25 -6.59 7.20
N ALA A 166 11.51 -7.27 8.33
CA ALA A 166 10.70 -7.18 9.53
C ALA A 166 10.61 -5.74 10.07
N PHE A 167 11.71 -4.99 10.03
CA PHE A 167 11.75 -3.59 10.47
C PHE A 167 10.91 -2.69 9.56
N SER A 168 11.12 -2.75 8.23
CA SER A 168 10.35 -1.93 7.28
C SER A 168 8.85 -2.25 7.32
N ASN A 169 8.48 -3.51 7.51
CA ASN A 169 7.08 -3.92 7.67
C ASN A 169 6.44 -3.36 8.96
N ARG A 170 7.17 -3.35 10.09
CA ARG A 170 6.69 -2.73 11.33
C ARG A 170 6.57 -1.23 11.21
N LEU A 171 7.57 -0.58 10.61
CA LEU A 171 7.57 0.86 10.39
C LEU A 171 6.42 1.27 9.45
N ALA A 172 6.22 0.55 8.35
CA ALA A 172 5.10 0.75 7.45
C ALA A 172 3.75 0.59 8.18
N ALA A 173 3.60 -0.41 9.04
CA ALA A 173 2.37 -0.60 9.80
C ALA A 173 2.05 0.58 10.73
N ILE A 174 3.09 1.18 11.36
CA ILE A 174 2.93 2.36 12.22
C ILE A 174 2.56 3.60 11.41
N ILE A 175 3.24 3.83 10.28
CA ILE A 175 3.04 5.05 9.46
C ILE A 175 1.75 4.95 8.64
N GLU A 176 1.37 3.77 8.16
CA GLU A 176 0.13 3.56 7.42
C GLU A 176 -1.11 3.50 8.31
N TRP A 177 -0.97 3.28 9.63
CA TRP A 177 -2.11 3.24 10.53
C TRP A 177 -2.95 4.53 10.51
N PRO A 178 -2.39 5.75 10.72
CA PRO A 178 -3.16 6.99 10.63
C PRO A 178 -3.71 7.22 9.22
N ALA A 179 -2.94 6.92 8.18
CA ALA A 179 -3.38 7.05 6.79
C ALA A 179 -4.59 6.17 6.48
N SER A 180 -4.59 4.91 6.95
CA SER A 180 -5.70 3.97 6.77
C SER A 180 -6.98 4.42 7.49
N ASN A 181 -6.85 4.99 8.69
CA ASN A 181 -8.00 5.51 9.43
C ASN A 181 -8.60 6.75 8.74
N ILE A 182 -7.76 7.69 8.31
CA ILE A 182 -8.23 8.89 7.59
C ILE A 182 -8.84 8.49 6.24
N ALA A 183 -8.22 7.57 5.50
CA ALA A 183 -8.77 7.04 4.26
C ALA A 183 -10.13 6.37 4.48
N ALA A 184 -10.31 5.62 5.57
CA ALA A 184 -11.60 5.02 5.93
C ALA A 184 -12.68 6.10 6.18
N LEU A 185 -12.35 7.15 6.93
CA LEU A 185 -13.29 8.26 7.17
C LEU A 185 -13.68 8.97 5.88
N VAL A 186 -12.73 9.22 4.99
CA VAL A 186 -13.00 9.80 3.66
C VAL A 186 -13.92 8.90 2.83
N LEU A 187 -13.70 7.58 2.83
CA LEU A 187 -14.58 6.63 2.14
C LEU A 187 -16.00 6.59 2.76
N ILE A 188 -16.11 6.63 4.08
CA ILE A 188 -17.41 6.70 4.77
C ILE A 188 -18.13 7.98 4.36
N ALA A 189 -17.47 9.14 4.35
CA ALA A 189 -18.04 10.38 3.89
C ALA A 189 -18.45 10.33 2.40
N ALA A 190 -17.61 9.78 1.53
CA ALA A 190 -17.93 9.60 0.12
C ALA A 190 -19.11 8.66 -0.10
N SER A 191 -19.27 7.62 0.72
CA SER A 191 -20.41 6.69 0.63
C SER A 191 -21.76 7.34 0.85
N THR A 192 -21.83 8.50 1.54
CA THR A 192 -23.09 9.25 1.73
C THR A 192 -23.63 9.85 0.43
N THR A 193 -22.77 10.08 -0.57
CA THR A 193 -23.13 10.65 -1.87
C THR A 193 -23.55 9.58 -2.90
N MET A 194 -23.27 8.31 -2.61
CA MET A 194 -23.50 7.18 -3.53
C MET A 194 -24.78 6.43 -3.13
N ARG A 195 -25.76 6.35 -4.04
CA ARG A 195 -27.04 5.65 -3.77
C ARG A 195 -26.90 4.14 -3.53
N ALA A 196 -25.86 3.52 -4.08
CA ALA A 196 -25.60 2.08 -3.96
C ALA A 196 -24.74 1.71 -2.73
N ALA A 197 -24.28 2.69 -1.95
CA ALA A 197 -23.42 2.46 -0.81
C ALA A 197 -24.18 2.65 0.52
N SER A 198 -23.75 1.92 1.56
CA SER A 198 -24.31 1.99 2.89
C SER A 198 -23.36 2.68 3.89
N PRO A 199 -23.52 4.00 4.17
CA PRO A 199 -22.61 4.72 5.10
C PRO A 199 -22.66 4.18 6.52
N ARG A 200 -23.87 3.73 6.97
CA ARG A 200 -24.04 3.16 8.32
C ARG A 200 -23.30 1.84 8.49
N ALA A 201 -23.37 0.96 7.49
CA ALA A 201 -22.63 -0.30 7.50
C ALA A 201 -21.11 -0.06 7.40
N ALA A 202 -20.67 0.90 6.59
CA ALA A 202 -19.27 1.32 6.48
C ALA A 202 -18.73 1.80 7.84
N LEU A 203 -19.46 2.68 8.54
CA LEU A 203 -19.08 3.18 9.85
C LEU A 203 -19.05 2.06 10.90
N GLY A 204 -20.07 1.18 10.91
CA GLY A 204 -20.15 0.07 11.85
C GLY A 204 -18.96 -0.89 11.72
N ARG A 205 -18.60 -1.31 10.49
CA ARG A 205 -17.44 -2.18 10.25
C ARG A 205 -16.13 -1.47 10.55
N PHE A 206 -16.00 -0.18 10.25
CA PHE A 206 -14.83 0.62 10.62
C PHE A 206 -14.60 0.63 12.13
N ILE A 207 -15.62 0.96 12.93
CA ILE A 207 -15.52 1.00 14.40
C ILE A 207 -15.16 -0.38 14.95
N HIS A 208 -15.75 -1.45 14.42
CA HIS A 208 -15.43 -2.81 14.82
C HIS A 208 -13.96 -3.18 14.51
N SER A 209 -13.41 -2.70 13.38
CA SER A 209 -12.01 -2.94 13.01
C SER A 209 -11.01 -2.21 13.91
N CYS A 210 -11.37 -1.05 14.46
CA CYS A 210 -10.52 -0.29 15.40
C CYS A 210 -10.31 -1.01 16.74
N GLY A 211 -11.27 -1.85 17.17
CA GLY A 211 -11.18 -2.64 18.42
C GLY A 211 -10.40 -3.95 18.28
N GLY A 212 -10.09 -4.40 17.08
CA GLY A 212 -9.46 -5.69 16.82
C GLY A 212 -7.99 -5.59 16.41
N ALA A 213 -7.06 -5.97 17.29
CA ALA A 213 -5.60 -5.98 17.02
C ALA A 213 -5.14 -7.00 15.96
N LYS A 214 -6.05 -7.71 15.30
CA LYS A 214 -5.75 -8.86 14.41
C LYS A 214 -5.81 -8.57 12.91
N GLY A 215 -5.97 -7.30 12.51
CA GLY A 215 -6.08 -6.90 11.10
C GLY A 215 -4.74 -6.62 10.42
N GLY A 216 -4.76 -6.59 9.08
CA GLY A 216 -3.61 -6.15 8.26
C GLY A 216 -3.35 -4.64 8.37
N ARG A 217 -2.26 -4.16 7.74
CA ARG A 217 -1.84 -2.74 7.78
C ARG A 217 -2.95 -1.74 7.39
N ASN A 218 -3.80 -2.08 6.41
CA ASN A 218 -4.84 -1.22 5.87
C ASN A 218 -6.25 -1.71 6.24
N ILE A 219 -6.39 -2.39 7.39
CA ILE A 219 -7.66 -3.01 7.78
C ILE A 219 -8.80 -1.99 7.91
N ALA A 220 -8.52 -0.79 8.41
CA ALA A 220 -9.53 0.25 8.62
C ALA A 220 -10.20 0.67 7.29
N VAL A 221 -9.40 0.97 6.26
CA VAL A 221 -9.92 1.37 4.96
C VAL A 221 -10.61 0.23 4.23
N VAL A 222 -10.08 -1.01 4.35
CA VAL A 222 -10.70 -2.21 3.76
C VAL A 222 -12.03 -2.52 4.44
N SER A 223 -12.12 -2.41 5.77
CA SER A 223 -13.37 -2.60 6.53
C SER A 223 -14.44 -1.56 6.18
N ALA A 224 -14.04 -0.29 6.04
CA ALA A 224 -14.95 0.77 5.59
C ALA A 224 -15.48 0.48 4.17
N MET A 225 -14.62 0.07 3.25
CA MET A 225 -15.02 -0.32 1.88
C MET A 225 -15.92 -1.54 1.88
N ALA A 226 -15.60 -2.56 2.67
CA ALA A 226 -16.42 -3.76 2.86
C ALA A 226 -17.83 -3.43 3.33
N GLY A 227 -17.94 -2.51 4.31
CA GLY A 227 -19.23 -2.04 4.81
C GLY A 227 -19.98 -1.17 3.82
N ALA A 228 -19.29 -0.28 3.09
CA ALA A 228 -19.90 0.59 2.09
C ALA A 228 -20.55 -0.19 0.95
N LEU A 229 -19.91 -1.27 0.49
CA LEU A 229 -20.33 -2.09 -0.65
C LEU A 229 -21.09 -3.37 -0.23
N ASP A 230 -21.26 -3.60 1.07
CA ASP A 230 -21.81 -4.84 1.65
C ASP A 230 -21.14 -6.12 1.13
N LEU A 231 -19.81 -6.10 1.09
CA LEU A 231 -18.98 -7.21 0.64
C LEU A 231 -18.19 -7.78 1.81
N ALA A 232 -17.97 -9.10 1.82
CA ALA A 232 -17.01 -9.73 2.72
C ALA A 232 -15.61 -9.62 2.08
N LEU A 233 -14.74 -8.78 2.66
CA LEU A 233 -13.36 -8.60 2.22
C LEU A 233 -12.38 -9.26 3.20
N GLU A 234 -11.08 -9.26 2.87
CA GLU A 234 -10.02 -9.97 3.61
C GLU A 234 -10.19 -11.50 3.56
N GLY A 235 -10.33 -12.19 4.70
CA GLY A 235 -10.45 -13.64 4.78
C GLY A 235 -9.12 -14.40 4.62
N PRO A 236 -9.16 -15.75 4.58
CA PRO A 236 -7.97 -16.58 4.42
C PRO A 236 -7.27 -16.30 3.08
N ARG A 237 -5.95 -16.08 3.11
CA ARG A 237 -5.16 -15.74 1.92
C ARG A 237 -4.19 -16.86 1.59
N ARG A 238 -4.24 -17.35 0.36
CA ARG A 238 -3.25 -18.29 -0.19
C ARG A 238 -2.19 -17.51 -0.97
N TYR A 239 -0.94 -17.68 -0.57
CA TYR A 239 0.24 -17.22 -1.27
C TYR A 239 1.03 -18.42 -1.77
N VAL A 240 1.92 -18.24 -2.71
CA VAL A 240 2.85 -19.29 -3.15
C VAL A 240 3.68 -19.85 -1.97
N SER A 241 3.93 -19.03 -0.95
CA SER A 241 4.66 -19.39 0.28
C SER A 241 3.82 -20.02 1.40
N GLY A 242 2.48 -20.13 1.25
CA GLY A 242 1.61 -20.72 2.26
C GLY A 242 0.28 -20.00 2.46
N VAL A 243 -0.51 -20.47 3.43
CA VAL A 243 -1.84 -19.91 3.75
C VAL A 243 -1.76 -19.04 4.99
N ILE A 244 -2.12 -17.77 4.85
CA ILE A 244 -2.28 -16.85 5.97
C ILE A 244 -3.77 -16.76 6.31
N ARG A 245 -4.15 -17.18 7.51
CA ARG A 245 -5.53 -17.07 7.99
C ARG A 245 -5.77 -15.66 8.54
N ARG A 246 -6.66 -14.92 7.91
CA ARG A 246 -7.16 -13.62 8.39
C ARG A 246 -8.67 -13.70 8.58
N PRO A 247 -9.24 -12.95 9.54
CA PRO A 247 -10.69 -12.86 9.70
C PRO A 247 -11.30 -12.14 8.49
N TRP A 248 -12.56 -12.47 8.20
CA TRP A 248 -13.39 -11.69 7.27
C TRP A 248 -13.81 -10.36 7.91
N VAL A 249 -13.89 -9.31 7.12
CA VAL A 249 -14.39 -7.99 7.49
C VAL A 249 -15.56 -7.57 6.62
#